data_7553c3716ce4ae86b75b4c56dae10f0e
#
_entry.id   7553c3716ce4ae86b75b4c56dae10f0e
#
_cell.length_a   1.000
_cell.length_b   1.000
_cell.length_c   1.000
_cell.angle_alpha   90.00
_cell.angle_beta   90.00
_cell.angle_gamma   90.00
#
_symmetry.space_group_name_H-M   'P 1'
#
loop_
_entity.id
_entity.type
_entity.pdbx_description
1 polymer ?
#
loop_
_entity_poly.entity_id
_entity_poly.type
_entity_poly.pdbx_seq_one_letter_code
_entity_poly.pdbx_strand_id
1 'polypeptide(L)'
;AMPTRQIEKMIEVMQGLDDRFELDLMLVPTFPGYLEKLKAKSGTDRRIRFIPPVSMEELVPFSNAYDIGLYLLPPTNFNYAMALPNKFFEFIQARLAVAIGPSPEMARIVRQFDCGIVADDFAPATLARALNSLTAADVDRMKAGSEKAAHVYTAENNAEKVREIVTSVLKEF
;
A
#
# COMPACT_ATOMS: atom_id res chain seq x y z
N ALA A 1 7.29 -7.93 10.44
CA ALA A 1 7.52 -8.43 9.06
C ALA A 1 7.42 -9.94 9.03
N MET A 2 6.66 -10.49 8.07
CA MET A 2 6.41 -11.93 7.92
C MET A 2 6.66 -12.36 6.46
N PRO A 3 7.25 -13.55 6.22
CA PRO A 3 7.53 -14.05 4.86
C PRO A 3 6.28 -14.14 3.97
N THR A 4 5.13 -14.45 4.54
CA THR A 4 3.85 -14.53 3.81
C THR A 4 3.43 -13.20 3.17
N ARG A 5 4.01 -12.08 3.58
CA ARG A 5 3.76 -10.75 3.01
C ARG A 5 4.68 -10.41 1.83
N GLN A 6 5.63 -11.29 1.51
CA GLN A 6 6.52 -11.19 0.35
C GLN A 6 7.14 -9.79 0.18
N ILE A 7 7.63 -9.20 1.29
CA ILE A 7 8.18 -7.82 1.30
C ILE A 7 9.40 -7.71 0.37
N GLU A 8 10.10 -8.81 0.14
CA GLU A 8 11.19 -8.89 -0.84
C GLU A 8 10.81 -8.44 -2.24
N LYS A 9 9.53 -8.55 -2.64
CA LYS A 9 9.06 -8.04 -3.94
C LYS A 9 9.08 -6.52 -4.04
N MET A 10 8.89 -5.81 -2.93
CA MET A 10 9.00 -4.34 -2.92
C MET A 10 10.47 -3.91 -3.09
N ILE A 11 11.42 -4.68 -2.55
CA ILE A 11 12.86 -4.50 -2.81
C ILE A 11 13.17 -4.77 -4.29
N GLU A 12 12.57 -5.82 -4.89
CA GLU A 12 12.72 -6.13 -6.32
C GLU A 12 12.13 -5.03 -7.22
N VAL A 13 11.02 -4.41 -6.82
CA VAL A 13 10.48 -3.22 -7.53
C VAL A 13 11.52 -2.10 -7.53
N MET A 14 12.12 -1.79 -6.37
CA MET A 14 13.14 -0.74 -6.25
C MET A 14 14.35 -0.97 -7.17
N GLN A 15 14.77 -2.24 -7.34
CA GLN A 15 15.87 -2.58 -8.24
C GLN A 15 15.59 -2.26 -9.74
N GLY A 16 14.31 -2.13 -10.11
CA GLY A 16 13.88 -1.73 -11.45
C GLY A 16 13.54 -0.25 -11.59
N LEU A 17 13.61 0.53 -10.51
CA LEU A 17 13.31 1.96 -10.51
C LEU A 17 14.55 2.80 -10.80
N ASP A 18 14.34 3.95 -11.45
CA ASP A 18 15.38 4.96 -11.65
C ASP A 18 15.72 5.71 -10.35
N ASP A 19 16.71 6.61 -10.41
CA ASP A 19 17.29 7.27 -9.23
C ASP A 19 16.37 8.34 -8.59
N ARG A 20 15.20 8.60 -9.16
CA ARG A 20 14.19 9.51 -8.57
C ARG A 20 13.50 8.89 -7.36
N PHE A 21 13.58 7.56 -7.19
CA PHE A 21 12.84 6.83 -6.17
C PHE A 21 13.74 6.42 -5.00
N GLU A 22 13.22 6.60 -3.81
CA GLU A 22 13.73 6.04 -2.56
C GLU A 22 12.65 5.20 -1.89
N LEU A 23 13.03 4.18 -1.14
CA LEU A 23 12.11 3.29 -0.42
C LEU A 23 12.46 3.24 1.06
N ASP A 24 11.54 3.68 1.88
CA ASP A 24 11.59 3.47 3.33
C ASP A 24 10.72 2.28 3.72
N LEU A 25 11.33 1.29 4.34
CA LEU A 25 10.67 0.10 4.87
C LEU A 25 10.54 0.23 6.40
N MET A 26 9.33 0.55 6.86
CA MET A 26 8.97 0.54 8.27
C MET A 26 8.44 -0.83 8.63
N LEU A 27 9.24 -1.64 9.31
CA LEU A 27 8.94 -3.05 9.58
C LEU A 27 9.07 -3.39 11.06
N VAL A 28 8.02 -3.95 11.65
CA VAL A 28 8.10 -4.60 12.96
C VAL A 28 8.57 -6.03 12.76
N PRO A 29 9.71 -6.46 13.34
CA PRO A 29 10.20 -7.83 13.22
C PRO A 29 9.32 -8.78 14.05
N THR A 30 8.51 -9.59 13.36
CA THR A 30 7.61 -10.57 13.99
C THR A 30 8.02 -12.02 13.68
N PHE A 31 8.91 -12.22 12.70
CA PHE A 31 9.42 -13.52 12.31
C PHE A 31 10.95 -13.51 12.39
N PRO A 32 11.55 -14.43 13.18
CA PRO A 32 13.01 -14.48 13.37
C PRO A 32 13.76 -14.58 12.04
N GLY A 33 14.83 -13.79 11.89
CA GLY A 33 15.72 -13.84 10.73
C GLY A 33 15.16 -13.24 9.43
N TYR A 34 13.86 -12.88 9.37
CA TYR A 34 13.29 -12.37 8.12
C TYR A 34 13.71 -10.93 7.82
N LEU A 35 13.85 -10.09 8.84
CA LEU A 35 14.35 -8.72 8.66
C LEU A 35 15.79 -8.71 8.15
N GLU A 36 16.64 -9.58 8.70
CA GLU A 36 18.03 -9.77 8.28
C GLU A 36 18.11 -10.23 6.83
N LYS A 37 17.23 -11.16 6.42
CA LYS A 37 17.10 -11.61 5.03
C LYS A 37 16.72 -10.44 4.10
N LEU A 38 15.79 -9.59 4.50
CA LEU A 38 15.39 -8.41 3.71
C LEU A 38 16.54 -7.41 3.58
N LYS A 39 17.26 -7.13 4.68
CA LYS A 39 18.45 -6.28 4.66
C LYS A 39 19.55 -6.85 3.76
N ALA A 40 19.80 -8.15 3.82
CA ALA A 40 20.74 -8.81 2.91
C ALA A 40 20.30 -8.69 1.44
N LYS A 41 18.99 -8.80 1.15
CA LYS A 41 18.44 -8.67 -0.20
C LYS A 41 18.54 -7.24 -0.75
N SER A 42 18.41 -6.21 0.09
CA SER A 42 18.60 -4.81 -0.33
C SER A 42 20.06 -4.51 -0.70
N GLY A 43 21.01 -5.32 -0.19
CA GLY A 43 22.43 -5.23 -0.51
C GLY A 43 23.01 -3.85 -0.16
N THR A 44 23.68 -3.23 -1.13
CA THR A 44 24.31 -1.90 -1.00
C THR A 44 23.49 -0.76 -1.61
N ASP A 45 22.23 -1.01 -2.02
CA ASP A 45 21.38 0.02 -2.59
C ASP A 45 20.99 1.05 -1.52
N ARG A 46 21.62 2.23 -1.60
CA ARG A 46 21.43 3.32 -0.63
C ARG A 46 20.05 3.96 -0.70
N ARG A 47 19.29 3.69 -1.75
CA ARG A 47 17.91 4.17 -1.91
C ARG A 47 16.90 3.39 -1.05
N ILE A 48 17.31 2.24 -0.47
CA ILE A 48 16.47 1.41 0.39
C ILE A 48 16.89 1.60 1.84
N ARG A 49 16.01 2.16 2.65
CA ARG A 49 16.26 2.37 4.08
C ARG A 49 15.28 1.56 4.93
N PHE A 50 15.78 1.03 6.03
CA PHE A 50 14.97 0.37 7.06
C PHE A 50 14.82 1.33 8.22
N ILE A 51 13.62 1.86 8.40
CA ILE A 51 13.33 2.86 9.41
C ILE A 51 12.64 2.26 10.63
N PRO A 52 12.84 2.82 11.84
CA PRO A 52 12.15 2.34 13.03
C PRO A 52 10.65 2.55 12.92
N PRO A 53 9.83 1.64 13.51
CA PRO A 53 8.40 1.82 13.56
C PRO A 53 8.02 2.99 14.47
N VAL A 54 6.98 3.71 14.08
CA VAL A 54 6.30 4.72 14.91
C VAL A 54 5.07 4.11 15.59
N SER A 55 4.44 4.83 16.51
CA SER A 55 3.17 4.42 17.10
C SER A 55 2.05 4.39 16.04
N MET A 56 0.97 3.67 16.32
CA MET A 56 -0.19 3.60 15.40
C MET A 56 -0.84 4.97 15.18
N GLU A 57 -0.83 5.83 16.18
CA GLU A 57 -1.38 7.19 16.10
C GLU A 57 -0.53 8.10 15.22
N GLU A 58 0.78 7.89 15.21
CA GLU A 58 1.73 8.66 14.42
C GLU A 58 1.87 8.15 12.98
N LEU A 59 1.40 6.93 12.68
CA LEU A 59 1.66 6.27 11.40
C LEU A 59 1.15 7.07 10.19
N VAL A 60 -0.09 7.55 10.24
CA VAL A 60 -0.69 8.34 9.16
C VAL A 60 -0.03 9.72 9.03
N PRO A 61 0.14 10.53 10.10
CA PRO A 61 0.88 11.79 10.03
C PRO A 61 2.30 11.64 9.52
N PHE A 62 3.02 10.62 9.99
CA PHE A 62 4.38 10.32 9.54
C PHE A 62 4.42 9.97 8.05
N SER A 63 3.50 9.10 7.61
CA SER A 63 3.44 8.65 6.22
C SER A 63 3.05 9.76 5.25
N ASN A 64 2.36 10.81 5.70
CA ASN A 64 1.96 11.95 4.85
C ASN A 64 3.16 12.72 4.24
N ALA A 65 4.37 12.55 4.78
CA ALA A 65 5.60 13.12 4.23
C ALA A 65 6.11 12.41 2.97
N TYR A 66 5.52 11.25 2.62
CA TYR A 66 5.89 10.48 1.43
C TYR A 66 4.96 10.77 0.25
N ASP A 67 5.33 10.26 -0.92
CA ASP A 67 4.57 10.45 -2.15
C ASP A 67 3.77 9.22 -2.55
N ILE A 68 4.36 8.03 -2.39
CA ILE A 68 3.79 6.78 -2.91
C ILE A 68 3.77 5.71 -1.82
N GLY A 69 2.61 5.09 -1.62
CA GLY A 69 2.44 3.89 -0.82
C GLY A 69 2.57 2.63 -1.68
N LEU A 70 3.65 1.89 -1.53
CA LEU A 70 3.96 0.70 -2.31
C LEU A 70 3.44 -0.57 -1.63
N TYR A 71 2.59 -1.34 -2.30
CA TYR A 71 2.10 -2.62 -1.82
C TYR A 71 1.92 -3.65 -2.92
N LEU A 72 2.85 -4.58 -3.04
CA LEU A 72 2.81 -5.67 -4.02
C LEU A 72 2.72 -7.01 -3.29
N LEU A 73 1.51 -7.56 -3.20
CA LEU A 73 1.24 -8.86 -2.57
C LEU A 73 0.58 -9.79 -3.59
N PRO A 74 1.31 -10.73 -4.20
CA PRO A 74 0.72 -11.75 -5.06
C PRO A 74 -0.28 -12.62 -4.28
N PRO A 75 -1.42 -12.98 -4.89
CA PRO A 75 -2.42 -13.82 -4.25
C PRO A 75 -1.93 -15.27 -4.17
N THR A 76 -1.53 -15.71 -2.99
CA THR A 76 -1.18 -17.11 -2.70
C THR A 76 -2.39 -17.94 -2.26
N ASN A 77 -3.49 -17.26 -1.94
CA ASN A 77 -4.77 -17.85 -1.55
C ASN A 77 -5.90 -16.84 -1.80
N PHE A 78 -7.16 -17.31 -1.67
CA PHE A 78 -8.35 -16.49 -1.87
C PHE A 78 -8.35 -15.22 -1.00
N ASN A 79 -7.98 -15.34 0.28
CA ASN A 79 -7.98 -14.20 1.19
C ASN A 79 -7.00 -13.10 0.73
N TYR A 80 -5.83 -13.47 0.20
CA TYR A 80 -4.89 -12.50 -0.34
C TYR A 80 -5.35 -11.89 -1.67
N ALA A 81 -6.05 -12.69 -2.49
CA ALA A 81 -6.62 -12.19 -3.73
C ALA A 81 -7.65 -11.09 -3.48
N MET A 82 -8.51 -11.28 -2.47
CA MET A 82 -9.63 -10.37 -2.14
C MET A 82 -9.32 -9.40 -0.99
N ALA A 83 -8.05 -9.33 -0.55
CA ALA A 83 -7.67 -8.55 0.62
C ALA A 83 -7.88 -7.04 0.44
N LEU A 84 -8.39 -6.41 1.50
CA LEU A 84 -8.33 -4.97 1.75
C LEU A 84 -7.53 -4.75 3.05
N PRO A 85 -6.20 -4.75 3.00
CA PRO A 85 -5.34 -4.66 4.18
C PRO A 85 -5.34 -3.25 4.77
N ASN A 86 -5.15 -3.14 6.10
CA ASN A 86 -5.10 -1.86 6.80
C ASN A 86 -4.12 -0.87 6.16
N LYS A 87 -2.93 -1.34 5.78
CA LYS A 87 -1.91 -0.49 5.16
C LYS A 87 -2.36 0.19 3.85
N PHE A 88 -3.27 -0.43 3.10
CA PHE A 88 -3.86 0.19 1.92
C PHE A 88 -4.67 1.44 2.30
N PHE A 89 -5.47 1.33 3.36
CA PHE A 89 -6.24 2.48 3.87
C PHE A 89 -5.35 3.48 4.61
N GLU A 90 -4.30 3.03 5.29
CA GLU A 90 -3.29 3.90 5.92
C GLU A 90 -2.60 4.79 4.86
N PHE A 91 -2.24 4.25 3.69
CA PHE A 91 -1.72 5.03 2.57
C PHE A 91 -2.73 6.06 2.05
N ILE A 92 -3.99 5.66 1.87
CA ILE A 92 -5.06 6.57 1.46
C ILE A 92 -5.25 7.68 2.50
N GLN A 93 -5.31 7.34 3.80
CA GLN A 93 -5.45 8.32 4.89
C GLN A 93 -4.23 9.24 4.99
N ALA A 94 -3.05 8.77 4.63
CA ALA A 94 -1.83 9.59 4.53
C ALA A 94 -1.74 10.41 3.23
N ARG A 95 -2.73 10.34 2.34
CA ARG A 95 -2.77 11.08 1.04
C ARG A 95 -1.67 10.66 0.07
N LEU A 96 -1.24 9.40 0.12
CA LEU A 96 -0.23 8.90 -0.82
C LEU A 96 -0.89 8.46 -2.14
N ALA A 97 -0.17 8.60 -3.24
CA ALA A 97 -0.46 7.80 -4.43
C ALA A 97 -0.23 6.32 -4.11
N VAL A 98 -1.14 5.43 -4.49
CA VAL A 98 -1.03 4.01 -4.14
C VAL A 98 -0.52 3.21 -5.33
N ALA A 99 0.55 2.43 -5.14
CA ALA A 99 1.11 1.55 -6.18
C ALA A 99 0.91 0.08 -5.79
N ILE A 100 0.08 -0.64 -6.55
CA ILE A 100 -0.35 -2.00 -6.24
C ILE A 100 -0.30 -2.95 -7.45
N GLY A 101 -0.32 -4.26 -7.16
CA GLY A 101 -0.68 -5.28 -8.14
C GLY A 101 -2.20 -5.35 -8.40
N PRO A 102 -2.67 -6.18 -9.35
CA PRO A 102 -4.07 -6.23 -9.78
C PRO A 102 -4.99 -7.01 -8.82
N SER A 103 -4.91 -6.74 -7.51
CA SER A 103 -5.85 -7.26 -6.51
C SER A 103 -7.23 -6.64 -6.72
N PRO A 104 -8.31 -7.42 -6.97
CA PRO A 104 -9.58 -6.92 -7.48
C PRO A 104 -10.17 -5.78 -6.64
N GLU A 105 -10.27 -5.96 -5.32
CA GLU A 105 -10.90 -4.98 -4.43
C GLU A 105 -10.07 -3.70 -4.27
N MET A 106 -8.75 -3.82 -4.10
CA MET A 106 -7.89 -2.64 -4.05
C MET A 106 -7.88 -1.91 -5.40
N ALA A 107 -7.78 -2.65 -6.52
CA ALA A 107 -7.77 -2.09 -7.86
C ALA A 107 -9.07 -1.33 -8.18
N ARG A 108 -10.23 -1.83 -7.71
CA ARG A 108 -11.51 -1.15 -7.85
C ARG A 108 -11.48 0.23 -7.19
N ILE A 109 -10.99 0.31 -5.97
CA ILE A 109 -10.88 1.58 -5.22
C ILE A 109 -9.88 2.53 -5.90
N VAL A 110 -8.70 2.05 -6.27
CA VAL A 110 -7.67 2.86 -6.93
C VAL A 110 -8.20 3.47 -8.23
N ARG A 111 -8.89 2.68 -9.06
CA ARG A 111 -9.49 3.17 -10.31
C ARG A 111 -10.66 4.12 -10.08
N GLN A 112 -11.51 3.85 -9.09
CA GLN A 112 -12.67 4.68 -8.76
C GLN A 112 -12.28 6.11 -8.39
N PHE A 113 -11.19 6.26 -7.63
CA PHE A 113 -10.75 7.56 -7.10
C PHE A 113 -9.57 8.15 -7.88
N ASP A 114 -9.03 7.44 -8.86
CA ASP A 114 -7.78 7.82 -9.54
C ASP A 114 -6.65 8.12 -8.55
N CYS A 115 -6.54 7.27 -7.51
CA CYS A 115 -5.65 7.50 -6.38
C CYS A 115 -4.33 6.73 -6.46
N GLY A 116 -3.96 6.20 -7.62
CA GLY A 116 -2.72 5.44 -7.77
C GLY A 116 -2.64 4.66 -9.06
N ILE A 117 -1.70 3.74 -9.12
CA ILE A 117 -1.50 2.83 -10.25
C ILE A 117 -1.80 1.38 -9.84
N VAL A 118 -2.33 0.63 -10.80
CA VAL A 118 -2.55 -0.81 -10.72
C VAL A 118 -1.71 -1.44 -11.81
N ALA A 119 -0.69 -2.22 -11.46
CA ALA A 119 0.10 -2.96 -12.43
C ALA A 119 -0.73 -4.04 -13.12
N ASP A 120 -0.33 -4.43 -14.34
CA ASP A 120 -1.04 -5.46 -15.12
C ASP A 120 -0.92 -6.86 -14.51
N ASP A 121 0.17 -7.10 -13.77
CA ASP A 121 0.44 -8.35 -13.06
C ASP A 121 1.15 -8.12 -11.72
N PHE A 122 1.52 -9.19 -11.02
CA PHE A 122 2.26 -9.13 -9.76
C PHE A 122 3.78 -9.25 -9.93
N ALA A 123 4.31 -9.08 -11.14
CA ALA A 123 5.75 -9.07 -11.36
C ALA A 123 6.33 -7.71 -10.93
N PRO A 124 7.39 -7.69 -10.10
CA PRO A 124 8.03 -6.44 -9.68
C PRO A 124 8.45 -5.55 -10.85
N ALA A 125 8.96 -6.14 -11.94
CA ALA A 125 9.38 -5.40 -13.14
C ALA A 125 8.22 -4.68 -13.84
N THR A 126 7.01 -5.23 -13.82
CA THR A 126 5.83 -4.58 -14.41
C THR A 126 5.44 -3.34 -13.61
N LEU A 127 5.42 -3.45 -12.29
CA LEU A 127 5.11 -2.31 -11.42
C LEU A 127 6.23 -1.24 -11.49
N ALA A 128 7.50 -1.65 -11.55
CA ALA A 128 8.62 -0.72 -11.71
C ALA A 128 8.52 0.08 -13.01
N ARG A 129 8.17 -0.55 -14.14
CA ARG A 129 7.95 0.16 -15.41
C ARG A 129 6.84 1.19 -15.32
N ALA A 130 5.71 0.83 -14.68
CA ALA A 130 4.60 1.73 -14.48
C ALA A 130 4.99 2.93 -13.59
N LEU A 131 5.76 2.70 -12.52
CA LEU A 131 6.27 3.77 -11.65
C LEU A 131 7.25 4.68 -12.39
N ASN A 132 8.20 4.13 -13.17
CA ASN A 132 9.16 4.93 -13.93
C ASN A 132 8.50 5.84 -14.99
N SER A 133 7.29 5.51 -15.46
CA SER A 133 6.56 6.34 -16.41
C SER A 133 5.85 7.55 -15.76
N LEU A 134 5.75 7.60 -14.42
CA LEU A 134 5.08 8.68 -13.73
C LEU A 134 5.88 9.98 -13.79
N THR A 135 5.14 11.06 -14.00
CA THR A 135 5.60 12.43 -13.78
C THR A 135 5.22 12.90 -12.36
N ALA A 136 5.82 13.98 -11.88
CA ALA A 136 5.41 14.62 -10.62
C ALA A 136 3.91 15.02 -10.65
N ALA A 137 3.44 15.53 -11.78
CA ALA A 137 2.02 15.89 -11.95
C ALA A 137 1.08 14.68 -11.85
N ASP A 138 1.49 13.49 -12.29
CA ASP A 138 0.71 12.27 -12.11
C ASP A 138 0.63 11.89 -10.64
N VAL A 139 1.73 11.99 -9.90
CA VAL A 139 1.75 11.71 -8.46
C VAL A 139 0.84 12.69 -7.72
N ASP A 140 0.93 13.99 -8.00
CA ASP A 140 0.07 15.01 -7.38
C ASP A 140 -1.42 14.76 -7.67
N ARG A 141 -1.77 14.40 -8.89
CA ARG A 141 -3.13 14.02 -9.28
C ARG A 141 -3.64 12.81 -8.49
N MET A 142 -2.81 11.78 -8.35
CA MET A 142 -3.16 10.58 -7.58
C MET A 142 -3.26 10.86 -6.08
N LYS A 143 -2.41 11.72 -5.52
CA LYS A 143 -2.51 12.19 -4.12
C LYS A 143 -3.83 12.94 -3.90
N ALA A 144 -4.27 13.78 -4.84
CA ALA A 144 -5.58 14.42 -4.80
C ALA A 144 -6.74 13.40 -4.91
N GLY A 145 -6.54 12.29 -5.63
CA GLY A 145 -7.46 11.15 -5.65
C GLY A 145 -7.57 10.47 -4.29
N SER A 146 -6.43 10.26 -3.62
CA SER A 146 -6.38 9.71 -2.26
C SER A 146 -7.06 10.61 -1.23
N GLU A 147 -6.95 11.94 -1.36
CA GLU A 147 -7.70 12.89 -0.52
C GLU A 147 -9.22 12.63 -0.62
N LYS A 148 -9.75 12.47 -1.85
CA LYS A 148 -11.17 12.16 -2.05
C LYS A 148 -11.55 10.80 -1.47
N ALA A 149 -10.72 9.78 -1.67
CA ALA A 149 -10.95 8.44 -1.13
C ALA A 149 -10.91 8.42 0.40
N ALA A 150 -10.03 9.19 1.02
CA ALA A 150 -9.88 9.28 2.47
C ALA A 150 -11.15 9.82 3.16
N HIS A 151 -11.87 10.74 2.55
CA HIS A 151 -13.15 11.22 3.08
C HIS A 151 -14.26 10.15 3.02
N VAL A 152 -14.16 9.18 2.13
CA VAL A 152 -15.14 8.09 2.01
C VAL A 152 -14.82 6.92 2.94
N TYR A 153 -13.54 6.56 3.02
CA TYR A 153 -13.06 5.39 3.79
C TYR A 153 -12.57 5.80 5.17
N THR A 154 -13.45 6.35 6.01
CA THR A 154 -13.18 6.68 7.42
C THR A 154 -13.70 5.58 8.35
N ALA A 155 -13.21 5.54 9.57
CA ALA A 155 -13.71 4.62 10.62
C ALA A 155 -15.18 4.92 10.94
N GLU A 156 -15.56 6.21 10.97
CA GLU A 156 -16.91 6.68 11.23
C GLU A 156 -17.89 6.19 10.18
N ASN A 157 -17.58 6.39 8.88
CA ASN A 157 -18.40 5.93 7.77
C ASN A 157 -18.54 4.40 7.75
N ASN A 158 -17.49 3.67 8.10
CA ASN A 158 -17.57 2.22 8.22
C ASN A 158 -18.45 1.78 9.39
N ALA A 159 -18.35 2.44 10.55
CA ALA A 159 -19.18 2.15 11.71
C ALA A 159 -20.67 2.42 11.41
N GLU A 160 -20.97 3.48 10.66
CA GLU A 160 -22.34 3.79 10.25
C GLU A 160 -22.91 2.71 9.30
N LYS A 161 -22.17 2.30 8.30
CA LYS A 161 -22.56 1.18 7.41
C LYS A 161 -22.82 -0.12 8.18
N VAL A 162 -21.98 -0.45 9.15
CA VAL A 162 -22.20 -1.64 10.00
C VAL A 162 -23.50 -1.50 10.79
N ARG A 163 -23.78 -0.33 11.38
CA ARG A 163 -25.05 -0.08 12.10
C ARG A 163 -26.26 -0.22 11.18
N GLU A 164 -26.20 0.33 9.96
CA GLU A 164 -27.28 0.20 8.97
C GLU A 164 -27.55 -1.27 8.63
N ILE A 165 -26.49 -2.05 8.34
CA ILE A 165 -26.62 -3.49 8.03
C ILE A 165 -27.24 -4.25 9.22
N VAL A 166 -26.73 -4.06 10.43
CA VAL A 166 -27.27 -4.71 11.64
C VAL A 166 -28.73 -4.34 11.85
N THR A 167 -29.07 -3.05 11.69
CA THR A 167 -30.44 -2.58 11.87
C THR A 167 -31.38 -3.15 10.81
N SER A 168 -30.93 -3.31 9.57
CA SER A 168 -31.75 -3.92 8.50
C SER A 168 -32.03 -5.39 8.80
N VAL A 169 -31.02 -6.15 9.19
CA VAL A 169 -31.16 -7.57 9.54
C VAL A 169 -32.10 -7.76 10.73
N LEU A 170 -31.98 -6.93 11.78
CA LEU A 170 -32.84 -7.03 12.98
C LEU A 170 -34.32 -6.65 12.72
N LYS A 171 -34.62 -5.94 11.64
CA LYS A 171 -36.00 -5.62 11.25
C LYS A 171 -36.71 -6.74 10.46
N GLU A 172 -35.94 -7.71 9.97
CA GLU A 172 -36.47 -8.87 9.23
C GLU A 172 -36.88 -10.03 10.14
N PHE A 173 -36.60 -9.91 11.43
CA PHE A 173 -37.00 -10.85 12.51
C PHE A 173 -38.01 -10.23 13.47
#